data_eef1023b0dffb46d2b6d415fadf7a3d6
#
_entry.id   eef1023b0dffb46d2b6d415fadf7a3d6
#
_cell.length_a   1.000
_cell.length_b   1.000
_cell.length_c   1.000
_cell.angle_alpha   90.00
_cell.angle_beta   90.00
_cell.angle_gamma   90.00
#
_symmetry.space_group_name_H-M   'P 1'
#
loop_
_entity.id
_entity.type
_entity.pdbx_description
1 polymer ?
#
loop_
_entity_poly.entity_id
_entity_poly.type
_entity_poly.pdbx_seq_one_letter_code
_entity_poly.pdbx_strand_id
1 'polypeptide(L)'
;LIIDSFPVPVCQPIRNYRAKVFRGYANIGYKATKKIYFYGFKVHAIVSDDGYILDYVVTKASVHDARETVELMENTHPSNYYLLGDEGYLGKELHQQLKQMGYELWTPYRKNMTGAKKHNDHQLMAIRRTIESDFSLLTYYNAENNRARSLIGFQSRLEIAILAYNLAYCLERFN
;
A
#
# COMPACT_ATOMS: atom_id res chain seq x y z
N LEU A 1 3.87 -6.38 -11.17
CA LEU A 1 3.59 -5.31 -10.20
C LEU A 1 2.97 -5.88 -8.93
N ILE A 2 3.21 -5.23 -7.81
CA ILE A 2 2.62 -5.59 -6.52
C ILE A 2 1.90 -4.36 -5.96
N ILE A 3 0.67 -4.56 -5.43
CA ILE A 3 -0.08 -3.51 -4.75
C ILE A 3 -0.32 -3.90 -3.30
N ASP A 4 -0.08 -2.96 -2.40
CA ASP A 4 -0.39 -3.11 -0.97
C ASP A 4 -0.49 -1.72 -0.32
N SER A 5 -0.86 -1.69 0.96
CA SER A 5 -1.01 -0.45 1.70
C SER A 5 -0.31 -0.52 3.06
N PHE A 6 0.19 0.62 3.51
CA PHE A 6 0.74 0.75 4.86
C PHE A 6 0.14 1.94 5.61
N PRO A 7 -0.03 1.81 6.94
CA PRO A 7 -0.58 2.87 7.76
C PRO A 7 0.46 3.93 8.10
N VAL A 8 0.04 5.20 8.13
CA VAL A 8 0.84 6.32 8.64
C VAL A 8 0.12 6.97 9.83
N PRO A 9 0.37 6.50 11.05
CA PRO A 9 -0.20 7.09 12.26
C PRO A 9 0.35 8.50 12.49
N VAL A 10 -0.52 9.45 12.81
CA VAL A 10 -0.15 10.85 13.06
C VAL A 10 -0.18 11.25 14.54
N CYS A 11 -0.60 10.35 15.41
CA CYS A 11 -0.53 10.53 16.86
C CYS A 11 -0.44 9.18 17.59
N GLN A 12 -0.12 9.22 18.88
CA GLN A 12 -0.13 8.03 19.72
C GLN A 12 -1.56 7.46 19.87
N PRO A 13 -1.75 6.13 19.94
CA PRO A 13 -3.06 5.47 20.00
C PRO A 13 -3.99 6.04 21.08
N ILE A 14 -3.48 6.40 22.26
CA ILE A 14 -4.26 6.99 23.36
C ILE A 14 -4.89 8.34 22.99
N ARG A 15 -4.40 9.00 21.95
CA ARG A 15 -4.88 10.30 21.47
C ARG A 15 -5.80 10.20 20.26
N ASN A 16 -6.05 9.02 19.73
CA ASN A 16 -6.81 8.83 18.47
C ASN A 16 -8.11 9.63 18.43
N TYR A 17 -8.91 9.57 19.50
CA TYR A 17 -10.22 10.25 19.57
C TYR A 17 -10.14 11.76 19.90
N ARG A 18 -8.97 12.24 20.32
CA ARG A 18 -8.73 13.65 20.69
C ARG A 18 -7.81 14.38 19.71
N ALA A 19 -7.38 13.71 18.65
CA ALA A 19 -6.46 14.27 17.67
C ALA A 19 -7.12 15.46 16.94
N LYS A 20 -6.40 16.59 16.90
CA LYS A 20 -6.82 17.80 16.19
C LYS A 20 -6.03 17.99 14.89
N VAL A 21 -4.84 17.38 14.81
CA VAL A 21 -3.97 17.46 13.63
C VAL A 21 -4.65 16.72 12.46
N PHE A 22 -4.65 17.32 11.29
CA PHE A 22 -5.28 16.80 10.07
C PHE A 22 -6.79 16.53 10.19
N ARG A 23 -7.49 17.33 11.02
CA ARG A 23 -8.95 17.20 11.17
C ARG A 23 -9.63 17.39 9.82
N GLY A 24 -10.49 16.44 9.44
CA GLY A 24 -11.15 16.39 8.13
C GLY A 24 -10.35 15.64 7.04
N TYR A 25 -9.04 15.56 7.16
CA TYR A 25 -8.16 14.85 6.22
C TYR A 25 -7.77 13.45 6.69
N ALA A 26 -7.58 13.25 7.99
CA ALA A 26 -7.28 11.97 8.59
C ALA A 26 -8.45 11.42 9.39
N ASN A 27 -8.47 10.12 9.63
CA ASN A 27 -9.45 9.47 10.49
C ASN A 27 -8.89 8.23 11.20
N ILE A 28 -9.74 7.50 11.92
CA ILE A 28 -9.35 6.28 12.61
C ILE A 28 -9.49 5.09 11.66
N GLY A 29 -8.39 4.35 11.50
CA GLY A 29 -8.31 3.07 10.82
C GLY A 29 -7.89 1.96 11.76
N TYR A 30 -7.89 0.74 11.25
CA TYR A 30 -7.50 -0.46 11.98
C TYR A 30 -6.34 -1.16 11.29
N LYS A 31 -5.24 -1.41 12.02
CA LYS A 31 -4.11 -2.22 11.53
C LYS A 31 -4.29 -3.67 12.00
N ALA A 32 -4.74 -4.54 11.09
CA ALA A 32 -5.07 -5.92 11.40
C ALA A 32 -3.86 -6.72 11.93
N THR A 33 -2.68 -6.53 11.36
CA THR A 33 -1.43 -7.21 11.75
C THR A 33 -1.05 -6.96 13.21
N LYS A 34 -1.26 -5.74 13.71
CA LYS A 34 -0.95 -5.35 15.10
C LYS A 34 -2.20 -5.34 15.99
N LYS A 35 -3.40 -5.58 15.44
CA LYS A 35 -4.69 -5.52 16.12
C LYS A 35 -4.92 -4.19 16.88
N ILE A 36 -4.50 -3.07 16.29
CA ILE A 36 -4.61 -1.74 16.91
C ILE A 36 -5.37 -0.76 16.01
N TYR A 37 -6.11 0.15 16.66
CA TYR A 37 -6.67 1.32 16.01
C TYR A 37 -5.64 2.45 16.00
N PHE A 38 -5.57 3.19 14.89
CA PHE A 38 -4.70 4.37 14.76
C PHE A 38 -5.47 5.52 14.10
N TYR A 39 -5.11 6.74 14.43
CA TYR A 39 -5.59 7.93 13.73
C TYR A 39 -4.52 8.42 12.77
N GLY A 40 -4.85 8.54 11.51
CA GLY A 40 -3.88 8.95 10.50
C GLY A 40 -4.34 8.73 9.08
N PHE A 41 -3.38 8.40 8.25
CA PHE A 41 -3.53 8.12 6.83
C PHE A 41 -3.18 6.66 6.52
N LYS A 42 -3.59 6.21 5.35
CA LYS A 42 -3.12 4.99 4.72
C LYS A 42 -2.50 5.37 3.38
N VAL A 43 -1.35 4.80 3.08
CA VAL A 43 -0.67 4.95 1.79
C VAL A 43 -0.85 3.65 1.04
N HIS A 44 -1.48 3.72 -0.13
CA HIS A 44 -1.58 2.60 -1.07
C HIS A 44 -0.48 2.81 -2.10
N ALA A 45 0.33 1.80 -2.36
CA ALA A 45 1.47 1.92 -3.26
C ALA A 45 1.52 0.78 -4.27
N ILE A 46 2.03 1.08 -5.45
CA ILE A 46 2.40 0.11 -6.48
C ILE A 46 3.91 -0.02 -6.46
N VAL A 47 4.37 -1.25 -6.34
CA VAL A 47 5.78 -1.59 -6.35
C VAL A 47 6.07 -2.50 -7.54
N SER A 48 7.18 -2.27 -8.24
CA SER A 48 7.65 -3.17 -9.28
C SER A 48 8.12 -4.49 -8.66
N ASP A 49 8.23 -5.53 -9.45
CA ASP A 49 8.85 -6.80 -9.08
C ASP A 49 10.33 -6.64 -8.69
N ASP A 50 10.94 -5.58 -9.17
CA ASP A 50 12.30 -5.14 -8.83
C ASP A 50 12.38 -4.36 -7.51
N GLY A 51 11.27 -4.04 -6.84
CA GLY A 51 11.24 -3.35 -5.54
C GLY A 51 11.15 -1.82 -5.61
N TYR A 52 11.02 -1.20 -6.80
CA TYR A 52 10.83 0.26 -6.89
C TYR A 52 9.38 0.65 -6.62
N ILE A 53 9.17 1.67 -5.80
CA ILE A 53 7.85 2.29 -5.65
C ILE A 53 7.59 3.14 -6.89
N LEU A 54 6.59 2.73 -7.67
CA LEU A 54 6.26 3.37 -8.96
C LEU A 54 5.26 4.50 -8.79
N ASP A 55 4.25 4.29 -7.96
CA ASP A 55 3.20 5.27 -7.69
C ASP A 55 2.56 5.01 -6.32
N TYR A 56 1.88 6.01 -5.77
CA TYR A 56 1.18 5.89 -4.51
C TYR A 56 0.04 6.90 -4.38
N VAL A 57 -0.97 6.57 -3.57
CA VAL A 57 -2.03 7.47 -3.16
C VAL A 57 -2.19 7.48 -1.64
N VAL A 58 -2.45 8.66 -1.09
CA VAL A 58 -2.68 8.86 0.35
C VAL A 58 -4.16 9.01 0.61
N THR A 59 -4.70 8.16 1.46
CA THR A 59 -6.12 8.18 1.84
C THR A 59 -6.31 8.33 3.34
N LYS A 60 -7.56 8.53 3.76
CA LYS A 60 -7.93 8.40 5.18
C LYS A 60 -7.70 6.96 5.64
N ALA A 61 -7.27 6.77 6.88
CA ALA A 61 -6.91 5.46 7.42
C ALA A 61 -8.01 4.38 7.33
N SER A 62 -9.29 4.76 7.25
CA SER A 62 -10.41 3.81 7.15
C SER A 62 -10.75 3.39 5.72
N VAL A 63 -10.12 3.96 4.70
CA VAL A 63 -10.43 3.62 3.31
C VAL A 63 -10.01 2.18 3.04
N HIS A 64 -10.89 1.44 2.36
CA HIS A 64 -10.63 0.05 2.00
C HIS A 64 -9.67 -0.03 0.81
N ASP A 65 -8.72 -0.95 0.86
CA ASP A 65 -7.62 -1.04 -0.10
C ASP A 65 -8.09 -1.16 -1.55
N ALA A 66 -9.10 -1.98 -1.80
CA ALA A 66 -9.66 -2.20 -3.14
C ALA A 66 -10.26 -0.94 -3.79
N ARG A 67 -10.68 0.07 -3.00
CA ARG A 67 -11.38 1.25 -3.53
C ARG A 67 -10.46 2.16 -4.32
N GLU A 68 -9.25 2.36 -3.82
CA GLU A 68 -8.29 3.30 -4.40
C GLU A 68 -7.43 2.65 -5.51
N THR A 69 -7.55 1.33 -5.67
CA THR A 69 -6.75 0.57 -6.66
C THR A 69 -6.99 1.04 -8.08
N VAL A 70 -8.24 1.29 -8.46
CA VAL A 70 -8.60 1.68 -9.84
C VAL A 70 -7.99 3.03 -10.16
N GLU A 71 -8.17 4.03 -9.28
CA GLU A 71 -7.61 5.38 -9.45
C GLU A 71 -6.08 5.35 -9.54
N LEU A 72 -5.43 4.56 -8.68
CA LEU A 72 -3.99 4.41 -8.67
C LEU A 72 -3.49 3.76 -9.96
N MET A 73 -4.22 2.76 -10.49
CA MET A 73 -3.84 2.07 -11.73
C MET A 73 -4.14 2.90 -12.99
N GLU A 74 -5.06 3.87 -12.96
CA GLU A 74 -5.30 4.80 -14.07
C GLU A 74 -4.10 5.70 -14.35
N ASN A 75 -3.35 6.07 -13.33
CA ASN A 75 -2.16 6.91 -13.43
C ASN A 75 -0.90 6.11 -13.81
N THR A 76 -0.90 4.82 -13.54
CA THR A 76 0.23 3.92 -13.82
C THR A 76 0.02 3.28 -15.18
N HIS A 77 0.71 3.73 -16.22
CA HIS A 77 0.50 3.33 -17.62
C HIS A 77 1.30 2.11 -18.14
N PRO A 78 1.41 0.97 -17.50
CA PRO A 78 1.91 -0.23 -18.12
C PRO A 78 0.77 -1.02 -18.75
N SER A 79 0.94 -1.53 -19.96
CA SER A 79 0.02 -2.45 -20.59
C SER A 79 0.40 -3.91 -20.31
N ASN A 80 -0.60 -4.76 -20.08
CA ASN A 80 -0.45 -6.22 -19.95
C ASN A 80 0.39 -6.71 -18.75
N TYR A 81 0.17 -6.15 -17.56
CA TYR A 81 0.88 -6.58 -16.38
C TYR A 81 0.00 -7.39 -15.41
N TYR A 82 0.62 -8.38 -14.78
CA TYR A 82 0.08 -9.00 -13.57
C TYR A 82 0.20 -8.03 -12.40
N LEU A 83 -0.91 -7.84 -11.68
CA LEU A 83 -0.97 -7.09 -10.45
C LEU A 83 -1.21 -8.07 -9.30
N LEU A 84 -0.27 -8.17 -8.37
CA LEU A 84 -0.36 -9.04 -7.21
C LEU A 84 -0.86 -8.24 -6.01
N GLY A 85 -2.01 -8.61 -5.47
CA GLY A 85 -2.56 -8.03 -4.24
C GLY A 85 -2.69 -9.06 -3.12
N ASP A 86 -3.00 -8.61 -1.90
CA ASP A 86 -3.35 -9.49 -0.80
C ASP A 86 -4.83 -9.91 -0.82
N GLU A 87 -5.29 -10.64 0.19
CA GLU A 87 -6.69 -11.05 0.33
C GLU A 87 -7.67 -9.87 0.49
N GLY A 88 -7.19 -8.67 0.80
CA GLY A 88 -7.98 -7.45 0.89
C GLY A 88 -8.46 -6.92 -0.47
N TYR A 89 -7.78 -7.31 -1.54
CA TYR A 89 -8.12 -6.95 -2.93
C TYR A 89 -9.02 -7.97 -3.61
N LEU A 90 -9.51 -8.99 -2.89
CA LEU A 90 -10.49 -9.94 -3.42
C LEU A 90 -11.82 -9.24 -3.74
N GLY A 91 -12.26 -9.33 -5.00
CA GLY A 91 -13.56 -8.79 -5.43
C GLY A 91 -13.78 -8.93 -6.93
N LYS A 92 -14.93 -9.49 -7.33
CA LYS A 92 -15.25 -9.68 -8.76
C LYS A 92 -15.30 -8.36 -9.54
N GLU A 93 -15.85 -7.33 -8.93
CA GLU A 93 -15.98 -6.00 -9.54
C GLU A 93 -14.60 -5.39 -9.80
N LEU A 94 -13.72 -5.39 -8.80
CA LEU A 94 -12.34 -4.90 -8.94
C LEU A 94 -11.58 -5.66 -10.04
N HIS A 95 -11.68 -7.00 -10.06
CA HIS A 95 -11.06 -7.81 -11.11
C HIS A 95 -11.55 -7.45 -12.51
N GLN A 96 -12.86 -7.18 -12.66
CA GLN A 96 -13.44 -6.80 -13.96
C GLN A 96 -12.96 -5.41 -14.40
N GLN A 97 -12.94 -4.44 -13.49
CA GLN A 97 -12.47 -3.09 -13.78
C GLN A 97 -11.00 -3.09 -14.20
N LEU A 98 -10.13 -3.74 -13.44
CA LEU A 98 -8.71 -3.84 -13.76
C LEU A 98 -8.46 -4.59 -15.07
N LYS A 99 -9.23 -5.63 -15.36
CA LYS A 99 -9.15 -6.35 -16.63
C LYS A 99 -9.51 -5.47 -17.83
N GLN A 100 -10.50 -4.59 -17.70
CA GLN A 100 -10.85 -3.61 -18.73
C GLN A 100 -9.72 -2.60 -18.98
N MET A 101 -8.91 -2.32 -17.97
CA MET A 101 -7.73 -1.45 -18.04
C MET A 101 -6.46 -2.19 -18.54
N GLY A 102 -6.56 -3.49 -18.82
CA GLY A 102 -5.43 -4.31 -19.30
C GLY A 102 -4.58 -4.96 -18.20
N TYR A 103 -5.06 -4.99 -16.95
CA TYR A 103 -4.36 -5.64 -15.84
C TYR A 103 -5.00 -6.97 -15.47
N GLU A 104 -4.17 -7.95 -15.14
CA GLU A 104 -4.62 -9.21 -14.57
C GLU A 104 -4.32 -9.21 -13.06
N LEU A 105 -5.35 -8.95 -12.25
CA LEU A 105 -5.22 -8.98 -10.79
C LEU A 105 -5.18 -10.43 -10.32
N TRP A 106 -4.12 -10.79 -9.60
CA TRP A 106 -4.04 -12.04 -8.85
C TRP A 106 -4.00 -11.75 -7.35
N THR A 107 -4.86 -12.44 -6.60
CA THR A 107 -4.93 -12.37 -5.15
C THR A 107 -5.05 -13.77 -4.57
N PRO A 108 -4.41 -14.09 -3.44
CA PRO A 108 -4.57 -15.39 -2.83
C PRO A 108 -6.01 -15.59 -2.33
N TYR A 109 -6.54 -16.79 -2.47
CA TYR A 109 -7.81 -17.16 -1.86
C TYR A 109 -7.63 -17.39 -0.38
N ARG A 110 -8.62 -17.01 0.41
CA ARG A 110 -8.68 -17.34 1.84
C ARG A 110 -8.73 -18.85 2.03
N LYS A 111 -8.13 -19.35 3.10
CA LYS A 111 -8.03 -20.80 3.38
C LYS A 111 -9.37 -21.54 3.35
N ASN A 112 -10.47 -20.86 3.67
CA ASN A 112 -11.83 -21.39 3.68
C ASN A 112 -12.54 -21.31 2.31
N MET A 113 -11.92 -20.76 1.28
CA MET A 113 -12.51 -20.67 -0.06
C MET A 113 -12.28 -21.97 -0.85
N THR A 114 -13.28 -22.38 -1.60
CA THR A 114 -13.19 -23.57 -2.47
C THR A 114 -12.11 -23.35 -3.53
N GLY A 115 -11.22 -24.33 -3.68
CA GLY A 115 -10.13 -24.28 -4.66
C GLY A 115 -8.89 -23.49 -4.21
N ALA A 116 -8.85 -22.94 -2.99
CA ALA A 116 -7.74 -22.15 -2.48
C ALA A 116 -6.37 -22.86 -2.64
N LYS A 117 -6.30 -24.16 -2.32
CA LYS A 117 -5.06 -24.95 -2.41
C LYS A 117 -4.52 -25.06 -3.85
N LYS A 118 -5.41 -25.04 -4.86
CA LYS A 118 -5.02 -25.10 -6.28
C LYS A 118 -4.72 -23.71 -6.84
N HIS A 119 -5.45 -22.69 -6.36
CA HIS A 119 -5.32 -21.30 -6.83
C HIS A 119 -4.07 -20.61 -6.26
N ASN A 120 -3.76 -20.86 -4.98
CA ASN A 120 -2.67 -20.18 -4.28
C ASN A 120 -1.32 -20.73 -4.73
N ASP A 121 -0.78 -20.10 -5.78
CA ASP A 121 0.55 -20.41 -6.30
C ASP A 121 1.64 -19.91 -5.33
N HIS A 122 2.61 -20.81 -5.02
CA HIS A 122 3.66 -20.53 -4.06
C HIS A 122 4.63 -19.44 -4.54
N GLN A 123 4.92 -19.40 -5.85
CA GLN A 123 5.83 -18.40 -6.42
C GLN A 123 5.19 -17.02 -6.41
N LEU A 124 3.91 -16.90 -6.85
CA LEU A 124 3.19 -15.62 -6.80
C LEU A 124 3.03 -15.10 -5.37
N MET A 125 2.77 -15.99 -4.41
CA MET A 125 2.74 -15.63 -3.00
C MET A 125 4.11 -15.17 -2.46
N ALA A 126 5.20 -15.76 -2.95
CA ALA A 126 6.54 -15.33 -2.55
C ALA A 126 6.87 -13.94 -3.10
N ILE A 127 6.60 -13.69 -4.39
CA ILE A 127 6.78 -12.39 -5.03
C ILE A 127 5.94 -11.32 -4.31
N ARG A 128 4.64 -11.59 -4.05
CA ARG A 128 3.79 -10.64 -3.32
C ARG A 128 4.37 -10.24 -1.96
N ARG A 129 4.97 -11.20 -1.26
CA ARG A 129 5.53 -10.93 0.07
C ARG A 129 6.77 -10.04 0.07
N THR A 130 7.42 -9.83 -1.06
CA THR A 130 8.57 -8.91 -1.13
C THR A 130 8.19 -7.49 -0.75
N ILE A 131 6.96 -7.04 -1.05
CA ILE A 131 6.47 -5.71 -0.70
C ILE A 131 6.48 -5.45 0.83
N GLU A 132 6.35 -6.51 1.64
CA GLU A 132 6.43 -6.39 3.10
C GLU A 132 7.86 -5.98 3.53
N SER A 133 8.88 -6.46 2.81
CA SER A 133 10.27 -6.07 2.99
C SER A 133 10.50 -4.64 2.52
N ASP A 134 9.93 -4.27 1.37
CA ASP A 134 10.05 -2.92 0.80
C ASP A 134 9.41 -1.87 1.73
N PHE A 135 8.23 -2.15 2.27
CA PHE A 135 7.58 -1.28 3.25
C PHE A 135 8.33 -1.25 4.59
N SER A 136 8.95 -2.36 4.99
CA SER A 136 9.83 -2.37 6.17
C SER A 136 11.04 -1.47 5.96
N LEU A 137 11.66 -1.47 4.78
CA LEU A 137 12.77 -0.57 4.45
C LEU A 137 12.32 0.90 4.40
N LEU A 138 11.12 1.20 3.92
CA LEU A 138 10.56 2.56 3.96
C LEU A 138 10.48 3.14 5.38
N THR A 139 10.35 2.31 6.41
CA THR A 139 10.33 2.80 7.79
C THR A 139 11.64 3.46 8.21
N TYR A 140 12.78 3.02 7.67
CA TYR A 140 14.08 3.65 7.90
C TYR A 140 14.13 5.09 7.36
N TYR A 141 13.36 5.37 6.30
CA TYR A 141 13.22 6.70 5.72
C TYR A 141 12.09 7.52 6.36
N ASN A 142 11.52 7.05 7.48
CA ASN A 142 10.44 7.69 8.23
C ASN A 142 9.10 7.85 7.48
N ALA A 143 8.81 7.04 6.47
CA ALA A 143 7.54 7.08 5.76
C ALA A 143 6.33 6.83 6.70
N GLU A 144 6.41 5.84 7.60
CA GLU A 144 5.38 5.56 8.61
C GLU A 144 5.42 6.53 9.81
N ASN A 145 6.57 7.13 10.13
CA ASN A 145 6.76 8.01 11.28
C ASN A 145 6.79 9.49 10.86
N ASN A 146 5.79 9.88 10.09
CA ASN A 146 5.68 11.24 9.58
C ASN A 146 5.17 12.20 10.67
N ARG A 147 6.05 13.06 11.20
CA ARG A 147 5.75 14.03 12.28
C ARG A 147 5.27 15.38 11.78
N ALA A 148 4.83 15.50 10.54
CA ALA A 148 4.30 16.75 10.00
C ALA A 148 3.02 17.17 10.72
N ARG A 149 2.75 18.48 10.68
CA ARG A 149 1.55 19.10 11.25
C ARG A 149 0.68 19.82 10.22
N SER A 150 1.13 19.87 8.97
CA SER A 150 0.39 20.39 7.82
C SER A 150 0.33 19.34 6.71
N LEU A 151 -0.69 19.40 5.86
CA LEU A 151 -0.87 18.44 4.77
C LEU A 151 0.29 18.51 3.77
N ILE A 152 0.69 19.73 3.39
CA ILE A 152 1.85 19.95 2.51
C ILE A 152 3.12 19.35 3.13
N GLY A 153 3.39 19.63 4.41
CA GLY A 153 4.55 19.07 5.08
C GLY A 153 4.49 17.55 5.23
N PHE A 154 3.28 16.97 5.34
CA PHE A 154 3.08 15.52 5.34
C PHE A 154 3.43 14.91 3.98
N GLN A 155 2.87 15.46 2.91
CA GLN A 155 3.13 15.03 1.54
C GLN A 155 4.61 15.15 1.18
N SER A 156 5.22 16.31 1.40
CA SER A 156 6.65 16.52 1.11
C SER A 156 7.56 15.53 1.83
N ARG A 157 7.28 15.20 3.09
CA ARG A 157 8.07 14.21 3.84
C ARG A 157 7.90 12.80 3.30
N LEU A 158 6.69 12.44 2.88
CA LEU A 158 6.42 11.13 2.28
C LEU A 158 7.12 11.02 0.91
N GLU A 159 7.02 12.06 0.08
CA GLU A 159 7.73 12.15 -1.21
C GLU A 159 9.25 11.97 -1.04
N ILE A 160 9.84 12.70 -0.09
CA ILE A 160 11.28 12.60 0.20
C ILE A 160 11.64 11.19 0.67
N ALA A 161 10.81 10.57 1.51
CA ALA A 161 11.06 9.22 2.00
C ALA A 161 11.04 8.19 0.85
N ILE A 162 10.06 8.27 -0.05
CA ILE A 162 9.93 7.40 -1.22
C ILE A 162 11.08 7.62 -2.20
N LEU A 163 11.42 8.88 -2.48
CA LEU A 163 12.54 9.22 -3.35
C LEU A 163 13.87 8.68 -2.79
N ALA A 164 14.13 8.90 -1.50
CA ALA A 164 15.34 8.41 -0.83
C ALA A 164 15.43 6.88 -0.87
N TYR A 165 14.30 6.18 -0.64
CA TYR A 165 14.21 4.74 -0.76
C TYR A 165 14.58 4.27 -2.19
N ASN A 166 13.91 4.82 -3.21
CA ASN A 166 14.15 4.45 -4.61
C ASN A 166 15.59 4.73 -5.05
N LEU A 167 16.18 5.85 -4.63
CA LEU A 167 17.57 6.19 -4.92
C LEU A 167 18.56 5.22 -4.25
N ALA A 168 18.36 4.92 -2.97
CA ALA A 168 19.22 3.98 -2.26
C ALA A 168 19.13 2.57 -2.89
N TYR A 169 17.94 2.14 -3.22
CA TYR A 169 17.70 0.85 -3.88
C TYR A 169 18.37 0.79 -5.27
N CYS A 170 18.32 1.88 -6.02
CA CYS A 170 19.02 2.01 -7.29
C CYS A 170 20.54 1.89 -7.11
N LEU A 171 21.11 2.60 -6.14
CA LEU A 171 22.55 2.59 -5.90
C LEU A 171 23.09 1.23 -5.45
N GLU A 172 22.34 0.48 -4.65
CA GLU A 172 22.71 -0.87 -4.22
C GLU A 172 22.77 -1.89 -5.39
N ARG A 173 22.00 -1.69 -6.45
CA ARG A 173 22.00 -2.57 -7.63
C ARG A 173 23.15 -2.29 -8.62
N PHE A 174 23.79 -1.13 -8.54
CA PHE A 174 24.92 -0.76 -9.41
C PHE A 174 26.29 -0.98 -8.75
N ASN A 175 26.33 -1.43 -7.50
CA ASN A 175 27.52 -1.85 -6.77
C ASN A 175 27.62 -3.37 -6.69
#